data_aa5923e692ade3bed3d5f5a7d480affd
#
_entry.id   aa5923e692ade3bed3d5f5a7d480affd
#
_cell.length_a   1.000
_cell.length_b   1.000
_cell.length_c   1.000
_cell.angle_alpha   90.00
_cell.angle_beta   90.00
_cell.angle_gamma   90.00
#
_symmetry.space_group_name_H-M   'P 1'
#
loop_
_entity.id
_entity.type
_entity.pdbx_description
1 polymer ?
#
loop_
_entity_poly.entity_id
_entity_poly.type
_entity_poly.pdbx_seq_one_letter_code
_entity_poly.pdbx_strand_id
1 'polypeptide(L)'
;MKTRIIGWMGITLSSIWMAGCSQEQILDPSFSQGDGTALSVTATSEGFVDTDNLSRVTDEGTSTTFEDGDKMGLYVVGADKVILKNIPLTYSEGKWTADRNIYYYEGADYVAYFPYNESLETASSASEGETLTATVEAGIKAAGDEVLKSAVNQDQDTYHKADLMMAKVASTAISGQSLNFKLEHQYALVEFALPVYKFKYLKANSDSEYKEFSVPMTEFTMKVNGTEVTPYKTPEGTFRYLIQPRTETTLSEVRFTDPSDRKPVTVEAKTVKLEAGNYKKYNVSINVNDTPQTPSSEAEVIDLIGCFLCDDGTIWPNKWKENVPSNVVGIIYSQIGESDLKGSDIADKDFNYYALAVNEVKGFGFDKNAEEAFDFPAGVFKVTSDDSGTDNIYSINDMSGYQSTQALIGASIGTSIKGALERWSKPENMESSGWFIPSAGQYWKLTNLVENGTSGATWASGANRYGFTSDNAVSKKLKELTSYCVNANDLIIGANHTYWTLTRRADGGMYSFGYQCNDAGDRFFIGGVSVADNSGSGSRYIRPIIAF
;
A
#
# COMPACT_ATOMS: atom_id res chain seq x y z
N MET A 1 -37.33 -39.18 30.58
CA MET A 1 -37.75 -40.56 30.33
C MET A 1 -37.28 -40.98 28.94
N LYS A 2 -36.34 -41.94 28.91
CA LYS A 2 -36.13 -43.01 27.91
C LYS A 2 -35.97 -42.56 26.43
N THR A 3 -35.07 -42.99 25.54
CA THR A 3 -34.18 -44.18 25.58
C THR A 3 -33.12 -44.00 24.46
N ARG A 4 -31.90 -44.44 24.72
CA ARG A 4 -30.81 -44.59 23.74
C ARG A 4 -31.12 -45.71 22.75
N ILE A 5 -30.73 -45.57 21.47
CA ILE A 5 -30.41 -46.71 20.63
C ILE A 5 -29.04 -46.48 20.00
N ILE A 6 -28.11 -47.37 20.33
CA ILE A 6 -26.77 -47.51 19.76
C ILE A 6 -26.89 -48.46 18.58
N GLY A 7 -26.53 -48.02 17.39
CA GLY A 7 -26.36 -48.90 16.23
C GLY A 7 -24.86 -49.02 15.89
N TRP A 8 -24.31 -50.15 16.19
CA TRP A 8 -22.99 -50.58 15.71
C TRP A 8 -23.13 -51.03 14.25
N MET A 9 -22.34 -50.45 13.37
CA MET A 9 -22.14 -50.97 12.03
C MET A 9 -20.64 -51.14 11.78
N GLY A 10 -20.24 -52.39 11.62
CA GLY A 10 -18.87 -52.83 11.49
C GLY A 10 -18.21 -52.29 10.21
N ILE A 11 -16.99 -51.81 10.40
CA ILE A 11 -16.10 -51.44 9.30
C ILE A 11 -15.21 -52.65 9.02
N THR A 12 -15.45 -53.29 7.88
CA THR A 12 -14.53 -54.28 7.31
C THR A 12 -13.31 -53.54 6.77
N LEU A 13 -12.16 -53.80 7.41
CA LEU A 13 -10.85 -53.37 6.93
C LEU A 13 -10.49 -54.17 5.66
N SER A 14 -10.68 -53.62 4.47
CA SER A 14 -10.03 -54.10 3.25
C SER A 14 -8.67 -53.43 3.15
N SER A 15 -7.64 -54.16 3.51
CA SER A 15 -6.24 -53.84 3.26
C SER A 15 -5.97 -53.84 1.74
N ILE A 16 -6.02 -52.68 1.11
CA ILE A 16 -5.46 -52.50 -0.23
C ILE A 16 -3.95 -52.36 -0.07
N TRP A 17 -3.24 -53.41 -0.39
CA TRP A 17 -1.83 -53.33 -0.67
C TRP A 17 -1.64 -52.52 -1.95
N MET A 18 -1.36 -51.25 -1.84
CA MET A 18 -0.72 -50.51 -2.91
C MET A 18 0.74 -50.95 -2.95
N ALA A 19 1.05 -51.79 -3.91
CA ALA A 19 2.41 -51.98 -4.37
C ALA A 19 2.88 -50.62 -4.95
N GLY A 20 3.51 -49.81 -4.11
CA GLY A 20 4.30 -48.71 -4.56
C GLY A 20 5.43 -49.26 -5.41
N CYS A 21 5.38 -49.13 -6.71
CA CYS A 21 6.59 -49.20 -7.54
C CYS A 21 7.50 -48.06 -7.07
N SER A 22 8.40 -48.39 -6.10
CA SER A 22 9.62 -47.65 -5.97
C SER A 22 10.36 -47.84 -7.29
N GLN A 23 10.41 -46.83 -8.12
CA GLN A 23 11.39 -46.78 -9.19
C GLN A 23 12.75 -46.74 -8.49
N GLU A 24 13.32 -47.92 -8.26
CA GLU A 24 14.73 -48.07 -7.96
C GLU A 24 15.45 -47.49 -9.19
N GLN A 25 15.93 -46.23 -9.06
CA GLN A 25 16.91 -45.71 -9.98
C GLN A 25 18.09 -46.68 -9.94
N ILE A 26 18.36 -47.34 -11.07
CA ILE A 26 19.56 -48.14 -11.28
C ILE A 26 20.73 -47.16 -11.09
N LEU A 27 21.32 -47.18 -9.90
CA LEU A 27 22.55 -46.44 -9.63
C LEU A 27 23.63 -47.06 -10.53
N ASP A 28 24.13 -46.26 -11.45
CA ASP A 28 25.25 -46.66 -12.30
C ASP A 28 26.48 -46.94 -11.42
N PRO A 29 27.02 -48.15 -11.40
CA PRO A 29 28.11 -48.53 -10.53
C PRO A 29 29.44 -47.80 -10.76
N SER A 30 29.50 -46.89 -11.74
CA SER A 30 30.69 -46.09 -12.04
C SER A 30 30.93 -44.90 -11.13
N PHE A 31 29.99 -44.58 -10.23
CA PHE A 31 30.18 -43.56 -9.18
C PHE A 31 30.19 -44.22 -7.82
N SER A 32 31.30 -44.09 -7.08
CA SER A 32 31.30 -44.41 -5.66
C SER A 32 30.38 -43.42 -4.92
N GLN A 33 29.17 -43.88 -4.59
CA GLN A 33 28.31 -43.16 -3.66
C GLN A 33 29.08 -43.15 -2.34
N GLY A 34 29.32 -41.96 -1.77
CA GLY A 34 29.72 -41.83 -0.38
C GLY A 34 28.73 -42.58 0.53
N ASP A 35 28.98 -42.72 1.78
CA ASP A 35 28.30 -43.56 2.78
C ASP A 35 26.76 -43.58 2.78
N GLY A 36 26.11 -43.02 1.73
CA GLY A 36 24.66 -42.97 1.57
C GLY A 36 23.96 -41.88 2.41
N THR A 37 24.72 -41.03 3.06
CA THR A 37 24.18 -39.96 3.88
C THR A 37 23.65 -38.81 2.99
N ALA A 38 22.40 -38.43 3.24
CA ALA A 38 21.77 -37.30 2.54
C ALA A 38 22.41 -35.98 2.97
N LEU A 39 22.62 -35.10 2.00
CA LEU A 39 23.12 -33.75 2.23
C LEU A 39 21.96 -32.81 2.61
N SER A 40 22.18 -31.99 3.62
CA SER A 40 21.32 -30.84 3.93
C SER A 40 21.73 -29.66 3.04
N VAL A 41 20.78 -29.07 2.33
CA VAL A 41 21.03 -27.98 1.38
C VAL A 41 20.64 -26.64 2.01
N THR A 42 21.57 -25.69 1.96
CA THR A 42 21.32 -24.29 2.29
C THR A 42 21.82 -23.40 1.15
N ALA A 43 21.20 -22.22 1.00
CA ALA A 43 21.67 -21.21 0.08
C ALA A 43 21.49 -19.83 0.67
N THR A 44 22.45 -18.95 0.38
CA THR A 44 22.39 -17.51 0.61
C THR A 44 22.59 -16.79 -0.72
N SER A 45 22.02 -15.59 -0.88
CA SER A 45 22.35 -14.72 -2.01
C SER A 45 23.41 -13.70 -1.61
N GLU A 46 24.31 -13.39 -2.55
CA GLU A 46 25.11 -12.17 -2.46
C GLU A 46 24.30 -11.01 -3.02
N GLY A 47 24.32 -9.84 -2.32
CA GLY A 47 23.74 -8.62 -2.87
C GLY A 47 24.59 -8.06 -4.01
N PHE A 48 24.00 -7.19 -4.81
CA PHE A 48 24.74 -6.41 -5.80
C PHE A 48 25.76 -5.48 -5.11
N VAL A 49 26.92 -5.33 -5.72
CA VAL A 49 28.02 -4.48 -5.21
C VAL A 49 27.98 -3.12 -5.90
N ASP A 50 27.91 -2.03 -5.11
CA ASP A 50 27.96 -0.66 -5.63
C ASP A 50 29.33 -0.35 -6.23
N THR A 51 29.35 0.09 -7.48
CA THR A 51 30.61 0.45 -8.18
C THR A 51 31.20 1.77 -7.73
N ASP A 52 30.42 2.66 -7.11
CA ASP A 52 30.90 3.96 -6.62
C ASP A 52 31.42 3.89 -5.18
N ASN A 53 30.94 2.92 -4.40
CA ASN A 53 31.38 2.69 -3.04
C ASN A 53 32.11 1.34 -2.95
N LEU A 54 33.42 1.35 -3.13
CA LEU A 54 34.30 0.18 -2.89
C LEU A 54 34.33 -0.28 -1.41
N SER A 55 33.55 0.33 -0.56
CA SER A 55 33.30 -0.09 0.81
C SER A 55 32.23 -1.17 0.80
N ARG A 56 32.55 -2.36 1.33
CA ARG A 56 31.63 -3.48 1.55
C ARG A 56 30.57 -3.17 2.62
N VAL A 57 29.89 -2.06 2.49
CA VAL A 57 28.65 -1.83 3.23
C VAL A 57 27.56 -2.43 2.34
N THR A 58 27.10 -3.61 2.68
CA THR A 58 25.89 -4.21 2.09
C THR A 58 24.74 -3.24 2.35
N ASP A 59 24.30 -2.56 1.30
CA ASP A 59 23.00 -1.89 1.29
C ASP A 59 21.98 -3.03 1.38
N GLU A 60 21.29 -3.18 2.52
CA GLU A 60 20.37 -4.30 2.78
C GLU A 60 19.27 -4.42 1.70
N GLY A 61 19.04 -3.36 0.94
CA GLY A 61 18.06 -3.31 -0.15
C GLY A 61 18.48 -3.96 -1.48
N THR A 62 19.72 -4.45 -1.64
CA THR A 62 20.21 -5.07 -2.89
C THR A 62 20.41 -6.58 -2.79
N SER A 63 20.20 -7.18 -1.61
CA SER A 63 20.23 -8.62 -1.40
C SER A 63 18.85 -9.25 -1.62
N THR A 64 18.83 -10.41 -2.26
CA THR A 64 17.60 -11.21 -2.41
C THR A 64 17.39 -12.02 -1.12
N THR A 65 16.23 -11.87 -0.50
CA THR A 65 15.76 -12.74 0.59
C THR A 65 14.83 -13.79 0.03
N PHE A 66 14.99 -15.04 0.44
CA PHE A 66 14.12 -16.13 0.00
C PHE A 66 12.90 -16.24 0.90
N GLU A 67 11.76 -16.52 0.28
CA GLU A 67 10.47 -16.71 0.95
C GLU A 67 10.00 -18.17 0.87
N ASP A 68 9.17 -18.60 1.81
CA ASP A 68 8.61 -19.96 1.79
C ASP A 68 7.84 -20.21 0.49
N GLY A 69 8.24 -21.28 -0.20
CA GLY A 69 7.70 -21.64 -1.51
C GLY A 69 8.61 -21.28 -2.70
N ASP A 70 9.65 -20.47 -2.50
CA ASP A 70 10.64 -20.20 -3.54
C ASP A 70 11.30 -21.49 -4.02
N LYS A 71 11.67 -21.51 -5.31
CA LYS A 71 12.30 -22.69 -5.91
C LYS A 71 13.62 -22.36 -6.58
N MET A 72 14.63 -23.17 -6.32
CA MET A 72 15.89 -23.17 -7.08
C MET A 72 16.10 -24.49 -7.78
N GLY A 73 16.84 -24.49 -8.88
CA GLY A 73 17.22 -25.67 -9.61
C GLY A 73 18.60 -26.19 -9.21
N LEU A 74 18.76 -27.51 -9.14
CA LEU A 74 20.03 -28.16 -8.84
C LEU A 74 20.42 -29.13 -9.93
N TYR A 75 21.67 -29.04 -10.35
CA TYR A 75 22.36 -30.03 -11.15
C TYR A 75 23.48 -30.66 -10.34
N VAL A 76 23.68 -31.97 -10.46
CA VAL A 76 24.88 -32.68 -9.99
C VAL A 76 25.59 -33.21 -11.18
N VAL A 77 26.81 -32.77 -11.41
CA VAL A 77 27.57 -33.02 -12.67
C VAL A 77 28.84 -33.76 -12.34
N GLY A 78 28.97 -34.97 -12.85
CA GLY A 78 30.21 -35.75 -12.82
C GLY A 78 31.09 -35.39 -13.99
N ALA A 79 32.26 -36.05 -14.10
CA ALA A 79 33.22 -35.79 -15.16
C ALA A 79 32.64 -36.05 -16.58
N ASP A 80 31.87 -37.13 -16.72
CA ASP A 80 31.42 -37.62 -18.03
C ASP A 80 29.91 -37.58 -18.23
N LYS A 81 29.13 -37.33 -17.17
CA LYS A 81 27.66 -37.29 -17.23
C LYS A 81 27.03 -36.42 -16.19
N VAL A 82 25.83 -35.92 -16.48
CA VAL A 82 24.96 -35.27 -15.50
C VAL A 82 24.29 -36.35 -14.65
N ILE A 83 24.55 -36.36 -13.34
CA ILE A 83 24.05 -37.34 -12.38
C ILE A 83 22.61 -36.99 -11.95
N LEU A 84 22.38 -35.73 -11.59
CA LEU A 84 21.05 -35.17 -11.33
C LEU A 84 20.83 -33.97 -12.24
N LYS A 85 19.67 -33.93 -12.90
CA LYS A 85 19.35 -32.90 -13.88
C LYS A 85 18.14 -32.11 -13.40
N ASN A 86 18.33 -30.82 -13.23
CA ASN A 86 17.27 -29.81 -12.96
C ASN A 86 16.31 -30.20 -11.82
N ILE A 87 16.86 -30.62 -10.69
CA ILE A 87 16.06 -30.99 -9.52
C ILE A 87 15.54 -29.74 -8.83
N PRO A 88 14.21 -29.56 -8.69
CA PRO A 88 13.66 -28.46 -7.94
C PRO A 88 13.91 -28.63 -6.44
N LEU A 89 14.44 -27.59 -5.80
CA LEU A 89 14.50 -27.47 -4.36
C LEU A 89 13.57 -26.33 -3.94
N THR A 90 12.72 -26.59 -2.94
CA THR A 90 11.77 -25.60 -2.41
C THR A 90 12.29 -25.09 -1.08
N TYR A 91 12.24 -23.78 -0.89
CA TYR A 91 12.60 -23.12 0.36
C TYR A 91 11.46 -23.21 1.36
N SER A 92 11.79 -23.57 2.58
CA SER A 92 10.86 -23.54 3.72
C SER A 92 11.65 -23.51 5.03
N GLU A 93 11.27 -22.61 5.92
CA GLU A 93 11.84 -22.46 7.27
C GLU A 93 13.39 -22.40 7.29
N GLY A 94 13.99 -21.69 6.34
CA GLY A 94 15.45 -21.52 6.25
C GLY A 94 16.20 -22.67 5.58
N LYS A 95 15.50 -23.63 4.96
CA LYS A 95 16.10 -24.80 4.31
C LYS A 95 15.57 -25.02 2.91
N TRP A 96 16.42 -25.59 2.06
CA TRP A 96 16.06 -26.01 0.73
C TRP A 96 15.86 -27.52 0.68
N THR A 97 14.67 -27.98 0.31
CA THR A 97 14.30 -29.39 0.28
C THR A 97 13.83 -29.82 -1.10
N ALA A 98 14.18 -31.02 -1.52
CA ALA A 98 13.68 -31.65 -2.72
C ALA A 98 12.74 -32.83 -2.36
N ASP A 99 12.00 -33.32 -3.37
CA ASP A 99 11.18 -34.53 -3.26
C ASP A 99 12.00 -35.83 -3.08
N ARG A 100 13.32 -35.72 -3.15
CA ARG A 100 14.30 -36.80 -3.02
C ARG A 100 15.51 -36.36 -2.21
N ASN A 101 16.28 -37.32 -1.70
CA ASN A 101 17.55 -37.06 -1.05
C ASN A 101 18.61 -36.64 -2.09
N ILE A 102 19.39 -35.63 -1.74
CA ILE A 102 20.60 -35.25 -2.47
C ILE A 102 21.78 -35.91 -1.75
N TYR A 103 22.53 -36.73 -2.45
CA TYR A 103 23.65 -37.46 -1.89
C TYR A 103 24.99 -36.87 -2.29
N TYR A 104 26.02 -37.21 -1.53
CA TYR A 104 27.41 -36.91 -1.89
C TYR A 104 27.86 -37.80 -3.03
N TYR A 105 28.45 -37.20 -4.06
CA TYR A 105 29.11 -37.90 -5.18
C TYR A 105 30.55 -37.40 -5.30
N GLU A 106 31.52 -38.32 -5.13
CA GLU A 106 32.94 -37.99 -5.22
C GLU A 106 33.29 -37.51 -6.62
N GLY A 107 34.04 -36.40 -6.72
CA GLY A 107 34.46 -35.81 -7.99
C GLY A 107 33.36 -35.08 -8.76
N ALA A 108 32.17 -34.95 -8.20
CA ALA A 108 31.09 -34.19 -8.85
C ALA A 108 31.09 -32.70 -8.42
N ASP A 109 30.55 -31.88 -9.30
CA ASP A 109 30.18 -30.48 -9.03
C ASP A 109 28.67 -30.38 -8.83
N TYR A 110 28.26 -29.55 -7.86
CA TYR A 110 26.89 -29.20 -7.57
C TYR A 110 26.66 -27.78 -8.07
N VAL A 111 25.78 -27.63 -9.07
CA VAL A 111 25.45 -26.34 -9.66
C VAL A 111 24.01 -25.99 -9.30
N ALA A 112 23.82 -24.91 -8.53
CA ALA A 112 22.52 -24.38 -8.18
C ALA A 112 22.24 -23.09 -8.96
N TYR A 113 20.96 -22.85 -9.26
CA TYR A 113 20.53 -21.60 -9.87
C TYR A 113 19.13 -21.19 -9.36
N PHE A 114 18.89 -19.91 -9.31
CA PHE A 114 17.61 -19.31 -8.92
C PHE A 114 17.28 -18.15 -9.89
N PRO A 115 16.02 -17.93 -10.26
CA PRO A 115 14.83 -18.74 -9.94
C PRO A 115 14.76 -20.03 -10.78
N TYR A 116 14.06 -21.03 -10.26
CA TYR A 116 13.87 -22.32 -10.94
C TYR A 116 13.09 -22.18 -12.25
N ASN A 117 13.57 -22.86 -13.28
CA ASN A 117 12.89 -22.99 -14.56
C ASN A 117 12.64 -24.47 -14.88
N GLU A 118 11.39 -24.91 -14.81
CA GLU A 118 11.00 -26.30 -15.05
C GLU A 118 11.34 -26.77 -16.46
N SER A 119 11.26 -25.88 -17.45
CA SER A 119 11.52 -26.20 -18.85
C SER A 119 13.00 -26.12 -19.26
N LEU A 120 13.89 -25.86 -18.29
CA LEU A 120 15.31 -25.70 -18.56
C LEU A 120 15.93 -27.03 -19.03
N GLU A 121 16.39 -27.04 -20.25
CA GLU A 121 17.14 -28.16 -20.87
C GLU A 121 18.61 -27.73 -21.05
N THR A 122 19.53 -28.49 -20.45
CA THR A 122 20.96 -28.30 -20.65
C THR A 122 21.54 -29.49 -21.41
N ALA A 123 22.70 -29.31 -22.06
CA ALA A 123 23.41 -30.37 -22.70
C ALA A 123 23.74 -31.52 -21.72
N SER A 124 23.72 -32.75 -22.22
CA SER A 124 24.07 -33.96 -21.45
C SER A 124 25.53 -34.44 -21.73
N SER A 125 26.24 -33.76 -22.63
CA SER A 125 27.65 -34.01 -22.98
C SER A 125 28.40 -32.68 -23.01
N ALA A 126 29.70 -32.71 -22.71
CA ALA A 126 30.55 -31.53 -22.75
C ALA A 126 30.65 -30.96 -24.17
N SER A 127 30.72 -29.62 -24.27
CA SER A 127 31.10 -28.93 -25.49
C SER A 127 32.58 -29.17 -25.80
N GLU A 128 32.96 -29.06 -27.08
CA GLU A 128 34.34 -29.27 -27.50
C GLU A 128 35.32 -28.34 -26.76
N GLY A 129 36.28 -28.94 -26.08
CA GLY A 129 37.29 -28.19 -25.30
C GLY A 129 36.85 -27.69 -23.93
N GLU A 130 35.62 -28.00 -23.46
CA GLU A 130 35.10 -27.61 -22.16
C GLU A 130 34.82 -28.79 -21.25
N THR A 131 34.64 -28.52 -19.94
CA THR A 131 34.12 -29.50 -18.99
C THR A 131 32.59 -29.58 -19.10
N LEU A 132 32.01 -30.71 -18.71
CA LEU A 132 30.55 -30.85 -18.68
C LEU A 132 29.90 -29.86 -17.72
N THR A 133 30.55 -29.58 -16.59
CA THR A 133 30.07 -28.55 -15.64
C THR A 133 29.99 -27.18 -16.31
N ALA A 134 31.04 -26.74 -17.00
CA ALA A 134 31.03 -25.46 -17.72
C ALA A 134 29.94 -25.41 -18.79
N THR A 135 29.71 -26.51 -19.50
CA THR A 135 28.63 -26.62 -20.48
C THR A 135 27.25 -26.50 -19.85
N VAL A 136 27.04 -27.11 -18.67
CA VAL A 136 25.78 -26.98 -17.92
C VAL A 136 25.59 -25.53 -17.39
N GLU A 137 26.62 -24.92 -16.81
CA GLU A 137 26.59 -23.52 -16.38
C GLU A 137 26.27 -22.58 -17.55
N ALA A 138 26.89 -22.78 -18.70
CA ALA A 138 26.63 -22.02 -19.93
C ALA A 138 25.17 -22.19 -20.41
N GLY A 139 24.61 -23.39 -20.33
CA GLY A 139 23.23 -23.68 -20.67
C GLY A 139 22.23 -22.97 -19.75
N ILE A 140 22.48 -22.97 -18.44
CA ILE A 140 21.68 -22.25 -17.48
C ILE A 140 21.73 -20.73 -17.78
N LYS A 141 22.95 -20.20 -17.99
CA LYS A 141 23.15 -18.79 -18.32
C LYS A 141 22.45 -18.38 -19.61
N ALA A 142 22.54 -19.18 -20.67
CA ALA A 142 21.89 -18.92 -21.95
C ALA A 142 20.36 -18.87 -21.82
N ALA A 143 19.77 -19.78 -21.04
CA ALA A 143 18.34 -19.73 -20.76
C ALA A 143 17.95 -18.47 -19.99
N GLY A 144 18.74 -18.05 -19.00
CA GLY A 144 18.54 -16.79 -18.28
C GLY A 144 18.67 -15.57 -19.19
N ASP A 145 19.62 -15.58 -20.14
CA ASP A 145 19.79 -14.49 -21.11
C ASP A 145 18.56 -14.31 -22.00
N GLU A 146 17.89 -15.39 -22.40
CA GLU A 146 16.64 -15.31 -23.16
C GLU A 146 15.49 -14.77 -22.28
N VAL A 147 15.45 -15.13 -20.99
CA VAL A 147 14.50 -14.55 -20.05
C VAL A 147 14.73 -13.05 -19.89
N LEU A 148 15.96 -12.61 -19.61
CA LEU A 148 16.30 -11.19 -19.48
C LEU A 148 15.99 -10.41 -20.77
N LYS A 149 16.31 -10.97 -21.93
CA LYS A 149 16.05 -10.35 -23.23
C LYS A 149 14.55 -10.17 -23.50
N SER A 150 13.72 -11.10 -23.06
CA SER A 150 12.26 -11.00 -23.15
C SER A 150 11.67 -10.04 -22.12
N ALA A 151 12.37 -9.82 -21.00
CA ALA A 151 11.97 -8.96 -19.90
C ALA A 151 12.26 -7.46 -20.20
N VAL A 152 11.72 -6.96 -21.31
CA VAL A 152 11.85 -5.52 -21.68
C VAL A 152 11.18 -4.64 -20.62
N ASN A 153 9.99 -5.05 -20.16
CA ASN A 153 9.34 -4.44 -19.01
C ASN A 153 9.62 -5.31 -17.78
N GLN A 154 10.29 -4.73 -16.80
CA GLN A 154 10.69 -5.41 -15.58
C GLN A 154 9.82 -4.90 -14.42
N ASP A 155 8.51 -5.22 -14.45
CA ASP A 155 7.68 -5.10 -13.26
C ASP A 155 8.18 -6.05 -12.15
N GLN A 156 7.56 -6.02 -10.98
CA GLN A 156 8.01 -6.82 -9.84
C GLN A 156 8.21 -8.30 -10.21
N ASP A 157 7.21 -8.92 -10.82
CA ASP A 157 7.23 -10.35 -11.15
C ASP A 157 8.28 -10.68 -12.23
N THR A 158 8.36 -9.83 -13.25
CA THR A 158 9.28 -10.01 -14.38
C THR A 158 10.73 -9.76 -13.96
N TYR A 159 10.96 -8.74 -13.11
CA TYR A 159 12.27 -8.46 -12.54
C TYR A 159 12.79 -9.69 -11.76
N HIS A 160 12.00 -10.21 -10.82
CA HIS A 160 12.40 -11.35 -9.99
C HIS A 160 12.63 -12.62 -10.81
N LYS A 161 11.85 -12.86 -11.87
CA LYS A 161 12.06 -14.00 -12.80
C LYS A 161 13.29 -13.85 -13.67
N ALA A 162 13.68 -12.62 -14.00
CA ALA A 162 14.83 -12.35 -14.84
C ALA A 162 16.15 -12.29 -14.06
N ASP A 163 16.12 -12.14 -12.74
CA ASP A 163 17.31 -12.02 -11.89
C ASP A 163 17.96 -13.38 -11.63
N LEU A 164 18.66 -13.90 -12.65
CA LEU A 164 19.38 -15.17 -12.53
C LEU A 164 20.53 -15.06 -11.54
N MET A 165 20.50 -15.93 -10.54
CA MET A 165 21.63 -16.18 -9.64
C MET A 165 22.14 -17.60 -9.78
N MET A 166 23.44 -17.82 -9.65
CA MET A 166 24.06 -19.13 -9.76
C MET A 166 25.13 -19.33 -8.68
N ALA A 167 25.33 -20.60 -8.32
CA ALA A 167 26.43 -21.02 -7.46
C ALA A 167 26.92 -22.41 -7.87
N LYS A 168 28.22 -22.66 -7.65
CA LYS A 168 28.83 -23.97 -7.85
C LYS A 168 29.61 -24.38 -6.59
N VAL A 169 29.44 -25.63 -6.18
CA VAL A 169 30.17 -26.25 -5.07
C VAL A 169 30.77 -27.56 -5.56
N ALA A 170 32.08 -27.66 -5.55
CA ALA A 170 32.74 -28.94 -5.84
C ALA A 170 32.58 -29.91 -4.65
N SER A 171 32.47 -31.20 -4.92
CA SER A 171 32.36 -32.23 -3.87
C SER A 171 33.47 -32.13 -2.82
N THR A 172 34.67 -31.75 -3.19
CA THR A 172 35.82 -31.55 -2.31
C THR A 172 35.65 -30.40 -1.29
N ALA A 173 34.74 -29.46 -1.57
CA ALA A 173 34.41 -28.34 -0.68
C ALA A 173 33.28 -28.67 0.30
N ILE A 174 32.60 -29.81 0.13
CA ILE A 174 31.54 -30.25 1.03
C ILE A 174 32.16 -30.79 2.32
N SER A 175 31.78 -30.21 3.45
CA SER A 175 32.23 -30.65 4.74
C SER A 175 31.07 -31.21 5.56
N GLY A 176 31.22 -32.45 6.07
CA GLY A 176 30.16 -33.14 6.76
C GLY A 176 28.98 -33.45 5.81
N GLN A 177 27.76 -33.11 6.26
CA GLN A 177 26.51 -33.36 5.51
C GLN A 177 25.87 -32.09 4.97
N SER A 178 26.62 -30.99 4.85
CA SER A 178 26.08 -29.69 4.46
C SER A 178 26.59 -29.28 3.09
N LEU A 179 25.65 -29.04 2.18
CA LEU A 179 25.87 -28.44 0.86
C LEU A 179 25.37 -26.99 0.94
N ASN A 180 26.31 -26.06 0.96
CA ASN A 180 26.01 -24.65 1.17
C ASN A 180 26.32 -23.87 -0.12
N PHE A 181 25.30 -23.28 -0.71
CA PHE A 181 25.44 -22.43 -1.90
C PHE A 181 25.53 -20.97 -1.52
N LYS A 182 26.35 -20.23 -2.24
CA LYS A 182 26.44 -18.77 -2.20
C LYS A 182 26.09 -18.27 -3.60
N LEU A 183 24.81 -17.97 -3.81
CA LEU A 183 24.29 -17.57 -5.10
C LEU A 183 24.75 -16.16 -5.47
N GLU A 184 25.30 -16.00 -6.65
CA GLU A 184 25.81 -14.74 -7.20
C GLU A 184 24.95 -14.31 -8.40
N HIS A 185 24.59 -13.02 -8.46
CA HIS A 185 23.84 -12.45 -9.59
C HIS A 185 24.63 -12.56 -10.89
N GLN A 186 23.98 -13.02 -11.93
CA GLN A 186 24.57 -13.20 -13.25
C GLN A 186 24.41 -11.97 -14.16
N TYR A 187 23.66 -10.98 -13.71
CA TYR A 187 23.43 -9.72 -14.43
C TYR A 187 23.96 -8.55 -13.62
N ALA A 188 23.93 -7.37 -14.24
CA ALA A 188 24.24 -6.11 -13.59
C ALA A 188 22.95 -5.33 -13.37
N LEU A 189 22.96 -4.41 -12.41
CA LEU A 189 21.80 -3.64 -12.01
C LEU A 189 22.04 -2.14 -12.16
N VAL A 190 21.06 -1.41 -12.70
CA VAL A 190 20.98 0.04 -12.58
C VAL A 190 19.80 0.42 -11.70
N GLU A 191 20.01 1.39 -10.81
CA GLU A 191 18.99 1.89 -9.90
C GLU A 191 18.88 3.41 -10.00
N PHE A 192 17.66 3.93 -10.11
CA PHE A 192 17.38 5.36 -10.03
C PHE A 192 16.63 5.66 -8.73
N ALA A 193 17.23 6.50 -7.90
CA ALA A 193 16.58 7.11 -6.75
C ALA A 193 16.16 8.53 -7.12
N LEU A 194 14.85 8.74 -7.26
CA LEU A 194 14.29 10.04 -7.62
C LEU A 194 14.21 10.96 -6.38
N PRO A 195 14.19 12.27 -6.59
CA PRO A 195 13.85 13.20 -5.52
C PRO A 195 12.48 12.85 -4.94
N VAL A 196 12.29 13.15 -3.70
CA VAL A 196 11.00 13.00 -3.01
C VAL A 196 10.76 14.23 -2.17
N TYR A 197 9.56 14.79 -2.25
CA TYR A 197 9.18 15.85 -1.33
C TYR A 197 8.80 15.24 0.00
N LYS A 198 9.53 15.62 1.04
CA LYS A 198 9.26 15.19 2.42
C LYS A 198 8.60 16.32 3.18
N PHE A 199 7.55 15.99 3.89
CA PHE A 199 6.80 16.90 4.73
C PHE A 199 6.66 16.31 6.12
N LYS A 200 6.53 17.21 7.10
CA LYS A 200 6.17 16.82 8.46
C LYS A 200 5.13 17.77 9.02
N TYR A 201 4.23 17.23 9.79
CA TYR A 201 3.17 17.97 10.44
C TYR A 201 3.15 17.70 11.93
N LEU A 202 2.70 18.67 12.69
CA LEU A 202 2.57 18.55 14.13
C LEU A 202 1.44 17.56 14.47
N LYS A 203 1.73 16.59 15.33
CA LYS A 203 0.71 15.66 15.83
C LYS A 203 -0.36 16.41 16.61
N ALA A 204 -1.57 15.91 16.56
CA ALA A 204 -2.66 16.42 17.38
C ALA A 204 -2.28 16.34 18.87
N ASN A 205 -2.69 17.36 19.61
CA ASN A 205 -2.46 17.45 21.05
C ASN A 205 -0.97 17.42 21.48
N SER A 206 -0.07 17.83 20.60
CA SER A 206 1.37 17.93 20.86
C SER A 206 1.92 19.27 20.37
N ASP A 207 2.90 19.81 21.10
CA ASP A 207 3.60 21.04 20.73
C ASP A 207 4.97 20.77 20.06
N SER A 208 5.42 19.52 20.00
CA SER A 208 6.78 19.18 19.58
C SER A 208 6.92 17.86 18.82
N GLU A 209 5.93 17.01 18.79
CA GLU A 209 5.98 15.74 18.07
C GLU A 209 5.45 15.89 16.64
N TYR A 210 6.22 15.40 15.68
CA TYR A 210 5.88 15.47 14.26
C TYR A 210 5.71 14.07 13.68
N LYS A 211 4.77 13.95 12.75
CA LYS A 211 4.69 12.84 11.79
C LYS A 211 5.18 13.29 10.43
N GLU A 212 5.84 12.38 9.70
CA GLU A 212 6.35 12.64 8.37
C GLU A 212 5.51 11.91 7.30
N PHE A 213 5.46 12.49 6.12
CA PHE A 213 4.95 11.86 4.91
C PHE A 213 5.73 12.35 3.70
N SER A 214 5.58 11.63 2.59
CA SER A 214 6.31 11.95 1.37
C SER A 214 5.38 11.99 0.17
N VAL A 215 5.69 12.89 -0.78
CA VAL A 215 5.05 12.90 -2.09
C VAL A 215 6.11 12.57 -3.15
N PRO A 216 6.04 11.38 -3.76
CA PRO A 216 7.03 10.95 -4.73
C PRO A 216 6.83 11.62 -6.09
N MET A 217 7.88 11.62 -6.90
CA MET A 217 7.78 11.87 -8.33
C MET A 217 6.91 10.79 -8.99
N THR A 218 6.22 11.16 -10.07
CA THR A 218 5.30 10.28 -10.78
C THR A 218 5.73 10.03 -12.23
N GLU A 219 5.09 9.09 -12.91
CA GLU A 219 5.24 8.84 -14.36
C GLU A 219 6.70 8.59 -14.80
N PHE A 220 7.45 7.80 -14.02
CA PHE A 220 8.81 7.46 -14.38
C PHE A 220 8.85 6.63 -15.67
N THR A 221 9.63 7.10 -16.64
CA THR A 221 9.90 6.40 -17.90
C THR A 221 11.38 6.47 -18.25
N MET A 222 11.90 5.47 -18.96
CA MET A 222 13.26 5.50 -19.49
C MET A 222 13.40 4.66 -20.74
N LYS A 223 14.47 4.89 -21.50
CA LYS A 223 14.90 4.02 -22.59
C LYS A 223 16.23 3.37 -22.30
N VAL A 224 16.32 2.10 -22.60
CA VAL A 224 17.56 1.31 -22.55
C VAL A 224 17.95 0.95 -23.98
N ASN A 225 19.11 1.40 -24.42
CA ASN A 225 19.59 1.24 -25.81
C ASN A 225 18.55 1.66 -26.85
N GLY A 226 17.83 2.75 -26.60
CA GLY A 226 16.80 3.31 -27.46
C GLY A 226 15.42 2.64 -27.38
N THR A 227 15.27 1.56 -26.64
CA THR A 227 14.00 0.89 -26.40
C THR A 227 13.36 1.40 -25.12
N GLU A 228 12.10 1.82 -25.18
CA GLU A 228 11.33 2.21 -24.01
C GLU A 228 11.07 1.00 -23.10
N VAL A 229 11.27 1.17 -21.79
CA VAL A 229 11.18 0.09 -20.82
C VAL A 229 10.45 0.56 -19.55
N THR A 230 9.85 -0.38 -18.84
CA THR A 230 9.28 -0.17 -17.50
C THR A 230 10.19 -0.85 -16.48
N PRO A 231 10.88 -0.10 -15.61
CA PRO A 231 11.69 -0.69 -14.54
C PRO A 231 10.83 -1.14 -13.36
N TYR A 232 11.38 -2.02 -12.53
CA TYR A 232 10.80 -2.40 -11.25
C TYR A 232 10.82 -1.22 -10.27
N LYS A 233 9.64 -0.83 -9.79
CA LYS A 233 9.52 0.15 -8.69
C LYS A 233 9.58 -0.60 -7.37
N THR A 234 10.63 -0.36 -6.58
CA THR A 234 10.80 -0.99 -5.26
C THR A 234 9.82 -0.41 -4.23
N PRO A 235 9.56 -1.12 -3.12
CA PRO A 235 8.76 -0.57 -2.00
C PRO A 235 9.32 0.75 -1.44
N GLU A 236 10.65 0.94 -1.49
CA GLU A 236 11.33 2.16 -1.06
C GLU A 236 11.20 3.31 -2.07
N GLY A 237 10.58 3.06 -3.23
CA GLY A 237 10.29 4.07 -4.26
C GLY A 237 11.44 4.32 -5.25
N THR A 238 12.48 3.46 -5.27
CA THR A 238 13.51 3.48 -6.31
C THR A 238 13.08 2.67 -7.53
N PHE A 239 13.79 2.84 -8.65
CA PHE A 239 13.50 2.14 -9.90
C PHE A 239 14.70 1.32 -10.32
N ARG A 240 14.55 0.00 -10.42
CA ARG A 240 15.58 -0.97 -10.74
C ARG A 240 15.39 -1.58 -12.11
N TYR A 241 16.51 -1.80 -12.82
CA TYR A 241 16.50 -2.47 -14.11
C TYR A 241 17.76 -3.31 -14.31
N LEU A 242 17.58 -4.60 -14.57
CA LEU A 242 18.65 -5.54 -14.88
C LEU A 242 19.16 -5.32 -16.29
N ILE A 243 20.47 -5.34 -16.47
CA ILE A 243 21.14 -5.19 -17.76
C ILE A 243 22.17 -6.31 -17.97
N GLN A 244 22.50 -6.58 -19.23
CA GLN A 244 23.56 -7.52 -19.57
C GLN A 244 24.92 -7.03 -19.07
N PRO A 245 25.67 -7.86 -18.35
CA PRO A 245 27.00 -7.49 -17.86
C PRO A 245 28.00 -7.32 -19.01
N ARG A 246 29.04 -6.52 -18.77
CA ARG A 246 30.15 -6.25 -19.72
C ARG A 246 29.71 -5.63 -21.05
N THR A 247 28.44 -5.31 -21.19
CA THR A 247 27.88 -4.67 -22.39
C THR A 247 27.70 -3.19 -22.12
N GLU A 248 28.13 -2.35 -23.06
CA GLU A 248 27.86 -0.92 -22.99
C GLU A 248 26.36 -0.68 -23.17
N THR A 249 25.74 -0.08 -22.15
CA THR A 249 24.31 0.15 -22.08
C THR A 249 24.05 1.65 -21.99
N THR A 250 23.25 2.18 -22.90
CA THR A 250 22.83 3.58 -22.89
C THR A 250 21.46 3.72 -22.23
N LEU A 251 21.41 4.52 -21.16
CA LEU A 251 20.20 4.92 -20.46
C LEU A 251 19.84 6.33 -20.93
N SER A 252 18.72 6.47 -21.62
CA SER A 252 18.31 7.74 -22.23
C SER A 252 16.84 8.02 -22.01
N GLU A 253 16.43 9.26 -22.25
CA GLU A 253 15.06 9.72 -22.05
C GLU A 253 14.49 9.33 -20.69
N VAL A 254 15.35 9.35 -19.64
CA VAL A 254 14.90 9.16 -18.27
C VAL A 254 14.09 10.38 -17.88
N ARG A 255 12.78 10.16 -17.69
CA ARG A 255 11.81 11.21 -17.41
C ARG A 255 10.94 10.84 -16.24
N PHE A 256 10.49 11.84 -15.51
CA PHE A 256 9.47 11.75 -14.48
C PHE A 256 8.72 13.06 -14.37
N THR A 257 7.57 13.06 -13.73
CA THR A 257 6.74 14.24 -13.52
C THR A 257 6.93 14.76 -12.11
N ASP A 258 7.26 16.06 -11.99
CA ASP A 258 7.28 16.77 -10.72
C ASP A 258 5.83 16.98 -10.24
N PRO A 259 5.44 16.46 -9.07
CA PRO A 259 4.09 16.62 -8.57
C PRO A 259 3.72 18.07 -8.26
N SER A 260 4.68 18.92 -7.93
CA SER A 260 4.44 20.30 -7.50
C SER A 260 3.85 21.18 -8.61
N ASP A 261 4.23 20.95 -9.86
CA ASP A 261 3.79 21.76 -11.02
C ASP A 261 3.38 20.92 -12.25
N ARG A 262 3.39 19.59 -12.12
CA ARG A 262 3.09 18.60 -13.16
C ARG A 262 3.94 18.72 -14.42
N LYS A 263 5.14 19.28 -14.30
CA LYS A 263 6.05 19.37 -15.42
C LYS A 263 6.94 18.13 -15.53
N PRO A 264 7.21 17.68 -16.76
CA PRO A 264 8.17 16.61 -16.98
C PRO A 264 9.60 17.12 -16.72
N VAL A 265 10.34 16.32 -15.99
CA VAL A 265 11.78 16.48 -15.78
C VAL A 265 12.50 15.44 -16.62
N THR A 266 13.57 15.83 -17.31
CA THR A 266 14.39 14.91 -18.10
C THR A 266 15.81 14.87 -17.53
N VAL A 267 16.30 13.68 -17.28
CA VAL A 267 17.69 13.43 -16.84
C VAL A 267 18.56 13.22 -18.08
N GLU A 268 19.78 13.76 -18.05
CA GLU A 268 20.75 13.53 -19.11
C GLU A 268 21.03 12.03 -19.33
N ALA A 269 21.23 11.64 -20.60
CA ALA A 269 21.59 10.29 -20.94
C ALA A 269 22.90 9.85 -20.24
N LYS A 270 22.93 8.61 -19.81
CA LYS A 270 24.10 7.97 -19.16
C LYS A 270 24.47 6.71 -19.92
N THR A 271 25.76 6.46 -20.03
CA THR A 271 26.27 5.20 -20.56
C THR A 271 26.96 4.46 -19.42
N VAL A 272 26.63 3.18 -19.27
CA VAL A 272 27.12 2.33 -18.19
C VAL A 272 27.62 1.00 -18.74
N LYS A 273 28.69 0.47 -18.14
CA LYS A 273 29.20 -0.88 -18.40
C LYS A 273 29.60 -1.48 -17.07
N LEU A 274 28.91 -2.53 -16.64
CA LEU A 274 29.08 -3.14 -15.33
C LEU A 274 29.48 -4.62 -15.49
N GLU A 275 30.15 -5.17 -14.49
CA GLU A 275 30.35 -6.60 -14.33
C GLU A 275 29.09 -7.25 -13.72
N ALA A 276 28.96 -8.58 -13.84
CA ALA A 276 27.89 -9.34 -13.17
C ALA A 276 27.97 -9.11 -11.65
N GLY A 277 26.81 -9.03 -11.01
CA GLY A 277 26.70 -8.76 -9.58
C GLY A 277 27.00 -7.33 -9.15
N ASN A 278 27.35 -6.44 -10.08
CA ASN A 278 27.57 -5.03 -9.76
C ASN A 278 26.34 -4.17 -10.04
N TYR A 279 26.16 -3.09 -9.28
CA TYR A 279 25.14 -2.11 -9.57
C TYR A 279 25.67 -0.69 -9.59
N LYS A 280 24.90 0.18 -10.26
CA LYS A 280 25.12 1.61 -10.31
C LYS A 280 23.86 2.33 -9.88
N LYS A 281 23.94 3.10 -8.79
CA LYS A 281 22.85 3.94 -8.30
C LYS A 281 22.99 5.38 -8.82
N TYR A 282 21.92 5.89 -9.38
CA TYR A 282 21.79 7.27 -9.80
C TYR A 282 20.88 8.03 -8.84
N ASN A 283 21.45 8.85 -7.97
CA ASN A 283 20.69 9.77 -7.14
C ASN A 283 20.36 11.01 -7.98
N VAL A 284 19.09 11.13 -8.37
CA VAL A 284 18.62 12.24 -9.19
C VAL A 284 18.30 13.42 -8.29
N SER A 285 18.61 14.64 -8.74
CA SER A 285 18.24 15.88 -8.08
C SER A 285 17.56 16.82 -9.04
N ILE A 286 16.64 17.63 -8.53
CA ILE A 286 16.00 18.76 -9.25
C ILE A 286 16.17 20.03 -8.44
N ASN A 287 16.14 21.18 -9.12
CA ASN A 287 16.12 22.48 -8.46
C ASN A 287 14.70 23.04 -8.44
N VAL A 288 14.19 23.32 -7.26
CA VAL A 288 12.89 23.95 -7.06
C VAL A 288 13.13 25.26 -6.32
N ASN A 289 12.82 26.38 -6.99
CA ASN A 289 13.06 27.73 -6.43
C ASN A 289 14.48 27.89 -5.85
N ASP A 290 15.49 27.50 -6.64
CA ASP A 290 16.92 27.51 -6.28
C ASP A 290 17.33 26.58 -5.10
N THR A 291 16.42 25.72 -4.66
CA THR A 291 16.69 24.72 -3.61
C THR A 291 16.77 23.33 -4.23
N PRO A 292 17.90 22.61 -4.09
CA PRO A 292 18.01 21.25 -4.58
C PRO A 292 17.06 20.31 -3.79
N GLN A 293 16.25 19.56 -4.51
CA GLN A 293 15.50 18.43 -3.96
C GLN A 293 16.21 17.14 -4.35
N THR A 294 16.47 16.30 -3.38
CA THR A 294 17.19 15.04 -3.53
C THR A 294 16.42 13.91 -2.85
N PRO A 295 16.77 12.64 -3.05
CA PRO A 295 16.17 11.54 -2.29
C PRO A 295 16.33 11.65 -0.77
N SER A 296 17.32 12.43 -0.31
CA SER A 296 17.65 12.65 1.11
C SER A 296 17.29 14.05 1.64
N SER A 297 16.47 14.83 0.93
CA SER A 297 16.03 16.16 1.40
C SER A 297 15.35 16.08 2.76
N GLU A 298 15.56 17.11 3.61
CA GLU A 298 14.88 17.21 4.90
C GLU A 298 13.37 17.49 4.74
N ALA A 299 12.60 17.07 5.75
CA ALA A 299 11.15 17.26 5.74
C ALA A 299 10.79 18.73 6.07
N GLU A 300 9.98 19.33 5.19
CA GLU A 300 9.40 20.66 5.39
C GLU A 300 8.22 20.58 6.37
N VAL A 301 8.16 21.51 7.33
CA VAL A 301 7.02 21.62 8.24
C VAL A 301 5.84 22.27 7.52
N ILE A 302 4.69 21.61 7.50
CA ILE A 302 3.46 22.17 6.93
C ILE A 302 2.26 22.00 7.87
N ASP A 303 1.27 22.86 7.71
CA ASP A 303 -0.06 22.66 8.27
C ASP A 303 -0.87 21.77 7.30
N LEU A 304 -1.54 20.76 7.84
CA LEU A 304 -2.38 19.88 7.03
C LEU A 304 -3.78 20.45 6.75
N ILE A 305 -4.21 21.49 7.45
CA ILE A 305 -5.54 22.08 7.24
C ILE A 305 -5.64 22.66 5.82
N GLY A 306 -6.61 22.18 5.05
CA GLY A 306 -6.77 22.50 3.64
C GLY A 306 -5.96 21.66 2.68
N CYS A 307 -5.13 20.73 3.14
CA CYS A 307 -4.50 19.72 2.32
C CYS A 307 -5.53 18.66 1.87
N PHE A 308 -5.14 17.84 0.89
CA PHE A 308 -6.01 16.84 0.29
C PHE A 308 -5.55 15.44 0.66
N LEU A 309 -6.50 14.55 0.96
CA LEU A 309 -6.26 13.14 1.22
C LEU A 309 -6.58 12.34 -0.04
N CYS A 310 -5.64 11.54 -0.51
CA CYS A 310 -5.78 10.65 -1.66
C CYS A 310 -6.19 9.23 -1.25
N ASP A 311 -6.73 8.45 -2.19
CA ASP A 311 -7.18 7.07 -1.95
C ASP A 311 -6.01 6.10 -1.68
N ASP A 312 -4.82 6.40 -2.16
CA ASP A 312 -3.58 5.67 -1.90
C ASP A 312 -2.92 6.01 -0.54
N GLY A 313 -3.55 6.89 0.26
CA GLY A 313 -3.04 7.38 1.53
C GLY A 313 -2.06 8.56 1.41
N THR A 314 -1.76 9.02 0.21
CA THR A 314 -0.91 10.21 0.01
C THR A 314 -1.64 11.46 0.51
N ILE A 315 -0.93 12.30 1.26
CA ILE A 315 -1.39 13.65 1.62
C ILE A 315 -0.84 14.63 0.60
N TRP A 316 -1.74 15.36 -0.10
CA TRP A 316 -1.34 16.33 -1.09
C TRP A 316 -1.33 17.74 -0.51
N PRO A 317 -0.19 18.45 -0.49
CA PRO A 317 -0.08 19.77 0.13
C PRO A 317 -0.98 20.83 -0.51
N ASN A 318 -1.62 21.66 0.31
CA ASN A 318 -2.47 22.75 -0.19
C ASN A 318 -1.70 23.76 -1.06
N LYS A 319 -0.40 23.94 -0.83
CA LYS A 319 0.44 24.81 -1.69
C LYS A 319 0.53 24.34 -3.15
N TRP A 320 0.12 23.09 -3.45
CA TRP A 320 0.04 22.53 -4.80
C TRP A 320 -1.40 22.30 -5.27
N LYS A 321 -2.36 23.03 -4.72
CA LYS A 321 -3.80 22.88 -5.02
C LYS A 321 -4.16 23.03 -6.49
N GLU A 322 -3.39 23.76 -7.27
CA GLU A 322 -3.55 23.89 -8.74
C GLU A 322 -3.27 22.58 -9.49
N ASN A 323 -2.57 21.64 -8.85
CA ASN A 323 -2.09 20.38 -9.44
C ASN A 323 -2.61 19.15 -8.68
N VAL A 324 -3.76 19.26 -8.03
CA VAL A 324 -4.36 18.16 -7.25
C VAL A 324 -4.59 16.92 -8.11
N PRO A 325 -4.19 15.73 -7.67
CA PRO A 325 -4.38 14.49 -8.41
C PRO A 325 -5.86 14.08 -8.47
N SER A 326 -6.21 13.22 -9.43
CA SER A 326 -7.60 12.80 -9.64
C SER A 326 -8.13 11.83 -8.59
N ASN A 327 -7.24 11.23 -7.80
CA ASN A 327 -7.56 10.24 -6.77
C ASN A 327 -7.79 10.85 -5.38
N VAL A 328 -8.07 12.15 -5.28
CA VAL A 328 -8.44 12.78 -4.00
C VAL A 328 -9.80 12.27 -3.52
N VAL A 329 -9.83 11.84 -2.27
CA VAL A 329 -11.04 11.33 -1.58
C VAL A 329 -11.50 12.22 -0.43
N GLY A 330 -10.63 13.10 0.10
CA GLY A 330 -10.96 13.96 1.24
C GLY A 330 -10.21 15.28 1.27
N ILE A 331 -10.76 16.24 2.01
CA ILE A 331 -10.13 17.52 2.36
C ILE A 331 -9.88 17.53 3.86
N ILE A 332 -8.63 17.70 4.25
CA ILE A 332 -8.23 17.75 5.67
C ILE A 332 -8.65 19.10 6.25
N TYR A 333 -9.41 19.09 7.34
CA TYR A 333 -10.02 20.32 7.80
C TYR A 333 -9.82 20.65 9.29
N SER A 334 -9.42 19.67 10.11
CA SER A 334 -9.24 19.90 11.55
C SER A 334 -8.34 18.86 12.19
N GLN A 335 -7.59 19.28 13.19
CA GLN A 335 -6.98 18.35 14.15
C GLN A 335 -8.05 17.69 15.03
N ILE A 336 -7.74 16.47 15.48
CA ILE A 336 -8.52 15.71 16.46
C ILE A 336 -8.15 16.22 17.85
N GLY A 337 -9.16 16.64 18.64
CA GLY A 337 -8.95 17.03 20.03
C GLY A 337 -8.89 15.81 20.96
N GLU A 338 -8.30 15.99 22.15
CA GLU A 338 -8.14 14.92 23.16
C GLU A 338 -9.44 14.18 23.52
N SER A 339 -10.59 14.85 23.42
CA SER A 339 -11.90 14.28 23.77
C SER A 339 -12.67 13.71 22.59
N ASP A 340 -12.22 13.95 21.35
CA ASP A 340 -13.05 13.75 20.15
C ASP A 340 -13.43 12.28 19.89
N LEU A 341 -12.57 11.34 20.19
CA LEU A 341 -12.81 9.90 19.99
C LEU A 341 -12.95 9.14 21.32
N LYS A 342 -13.02 9.87 22.42
CA LYS A 342 -13.07 9.31 23.78
C LYS A 342 -14.27 8.41 23.96
N GLY A 343 -14.04 7.20 24.48
CA GLY A 343 -15.09 6.21 24.72
C GLY A 343 -15.43 5.37 23.48
N SER A 344 -14.74 5.55 22.35
CA SER A 344 -14.82 4.65 21.20
C SER A 344 -13.75 3.55 21.28
N ASP A 345 -13.92 2.51 20.49
CA ASP A 345 -12.94 1.43 20.30
C ASP A 345 -11.67 1.85 19.54
N ILE A 346 -11.67 3.08 19.02
CA ILE A 346 -10.53 3.71 18.33
C ILE A 346 -9.91 4.86 19.15
N ALA A 347 -10.30 5.03 20.41
CA ALA A 347 -9.81 6.12 21.28
C ALA A 347 -8.30 6.10 21.52
N ASP A 348 -7.71 4.89 21.52
CA ASP A 348 -6.27 4.69 21.75
C ASP A 348 -5.44 4.71 20.45
N LYS A 349 -6.09 4.97 19.30
CA LYS A 349 -5.42 5.09 18.02
C LYS A 349 -4.74 6.44 17.86
N ASP A 350 -3.57 6.44 17.23
CA ASP A 350 -2.78 7.65 16.95
C ASP A 350 -3.32 8.42 15.74
N PHE A 351 -4.64 8.72 15.75
CA PHE A 351 -5.27 9.56 14.75
C PHE A 351 -5.09 11.05 15.08
N ASN A 352 -4.79 11.84 14.08
CA ASN A 352 -4.37 13.22 14.26
C ASN A 352 -5.29 14.24 13.60
N TYR A 353 -5.93 13.87 12.48
CA TYR A 353 -6.75 14.79 11.69
C TYR A 353 -8.06 14.17 11.22
N TYR A 354 -9.03 15.03 10.95
CA TYR A 354 -10.24 14.72 10.22
C TYR A 354 -10.11 15.18 8.77
N ALA A 355 -10.56 14.33 7.84
CA ALA A 355 -10.81 14.74 6.46
C ALA A 355 -12.28 14.56 6.10
N LEU A 356 -12.84 15.55 5.39
CA LEU A 356 -14.19 15.56 4.84
C LEU A 356 -14.17 14.92 3.45
N ALA A 357 -15.06 13.96 3.17
CA ALA A 357 -15.17 13.36 1.86
C ALA A 357 -15.43 14.41 0.76
N VAL A 358 -14.78 14.27 -0.40
CA VAL A 358 -15.02 15.17 -1.54
C VAL A 358 -16.37 14.89 -2.21
N ASN A 359 -16.89 13.67 -2.08
CA ASN A 359 -18.17 13.23 -2.63
C ASN A 359 -19.25 13.13 -1.55
N GLU A 360 -20.51 13.13 -1.99
CA GLU A 360 -21.68 13.00 -1.15
C GLU A 360 -22.69 11.99 -1.70
N VAL A 361 -23.58 11.49 -0.87
CA VAL A 361 -24.72 10.65 -1.28
C VAL A 361 -26.02 11.38 -1.03
N LYS A 362 -26.79 11.55 -2.09
CA LYS A 362 -28.12 12.19 -2.08
C LYS A 362 -29.22 11.19 -1.74
N GLY A 363 -30.29 11.71 -1.12
CA GLY A 363 -31.54 10.97 -0.97
C GLY A 363 -31.55 9.99 0.19
N PHE A 364 -30.66 10.18 1.17
CA PHE A 364 -30.67 9.39 2.37
C PHE A 364 -31.69 9.94 3.38
N GLY A 365 -32.61 9.08 3.82
CA GLY A 365 -33.56 9.38 4.90
C GLY A 365 -33.41 8.37 6.02
N PHE A 366 -33.47 8.83 7.27
CA PHE A 366 -33.72 7.92 8.38
C PHE A 366 -35.21 7.57 8.38
N ASP A 367 -35.55 6.28 8.45
CA ASP A 367 -36.94 5.85 8.59
C ASP A 367 -37.49 6.33 9.93
N LYS A 368 -38.75 6.81 9.93
CA LYS A 368 -39.44 7.25 11.15
C LYS A 368 -39.50 6.14 12.21
N ASN A 369 -39.57 4.89 11.79
CA ASN A 369 -39.56 3.73 12.68
C ASN A 369 -38.17 3.46 13.30
N ALA A 370 -37.12 4.07 12.77
CA ALA A 370 -35.79 3.98 13.33
C ALA A 370 -35.64 4.79 14.63
N GLU A 371 -36.46 5.81 14.84
CA GLU A 371 -36.44 6.61 16.07
C GLU A 371 -36.85 5.81 17.32
N GLU A 372 -37.85 4.92 17.18
CA GLU A 372 -38.38 4.12 18.31
C GLU A 372 -37.50 2.89 18.60
N ALA A 373 -36.76 2.41 17.60
CA ALA A 373 -35.97 1.18 17.70
C ALA A 373 -34.50 1.43 18.06
N PHE A 374 -34.02 2.70 18.01
CA PHE A 374 -32.62 3.02 18.16
C PHE A 374 -32.29 3.57 19.54
N ASP A 375 -31.83 2.67 20.40
CA ASP A 375 -31.23 3.06 21.70
C ASP A 375 -29.74 3.37 21.44
N PHE A 376 -29.41 4.68 21.40
CA PHE A 376 -28.01 5.10 21.28
C PHE A 376 -27.22 4.52 22.46
N PRO A 377 -26.01 4.00 22.23
CA PRO A 377 -25.19 3.44 23.30
C PRO A 377 -25.08 4.39 24.48
N ALA A 378 -25.07 3.83 25.68
CA ALA A 378 -24.83 4.62 26.89
C ALA A 378 -23.51 5.38 26.75
N GLY A 379 -23.54 6.71 26.86
CA GLY A 379 -22.37 7.57 26.69
C GLY A 379 -22.32 8.34 25.36
N VAL A 380 -23.20 8.07 24.41
CA VAL A 380 -23.38 8.95 23.25
C VAL A 380 -23.94 10.27 23.70
N PHE A 381 -23.35 11.36 23.24
CA PHE A 381 -23.73 12.71 23.61
C PHE A 381 -25.22 12.96 23.29
N LYS A 382 -25.96 13.39 24.28
CA LYS A 382 -27.34 13.83 24.15
C LYS A 382 -27.43 15.28 24.59
N VAL A 383 -27.95 16.12 23.72
CA VAL A 383 -28.28 17.49 24.11
C VAL A 383 -29.41 17.44 25.16
N THR A 384 -29.13 17.90 26.38
CA THR A 384 -30.01 17.67 27.56
C THR A 384 -30.90 18.82 27.92
N SER A 385 -30.86 19.94 27.20
CA SER A 385 -31.70 21.08 27.52
C SER A 385 -32.89 21.28 26.59
N ASP A 386 -33.88 21.91 27.10
CA ASP A 386 -35.18 22.02 26.51
C ASP A 386 -35.35 23.26 25.61
N ASP A 387 -36.43 23.29 24.92
CA ASP A 387 -37.11 24.22 24.00
C ASP A 387 -36.70 25.72 23.95
N SER A 388 -35.67 26.17 24.65
CA SER A 388 -35.34 27.61 24.74
C SER A 388 -34.55 28.17 23.53
N GLY A 389 -34.27 27.35 22.51
CA GLY A 389 -33.54 27.78 21.31
C GLY A 389 -32.03 27.99 21.49
N THR A 390 -31.53 27.99 22.75
CA THR A 390 -30.09 28.05 23.04
C THR A 390 -29.37 26.71 22.91
N ASP A 391 -30.11 25.62 22.84
CA ASP A 391 -29.64 24.25 22.89
C ASP A 391 -28.81 23.84 21.67
N ASN A 392 -29.05 24.49 20.55
CA ASN A 392 -28.28 24.22 19.32
C ASN A 392 -26.80 24.64 19.45
N ILE A 393 -26.48 25.54 20.37
CA ILE A 393 -25.08 25.90 20.67
C ILE A 393 -24.37 24.71 21.32
N TYR A 394 -25.05 23.92 22.12
CA TYR A 394 -24.47 22.76 22.80
C TYR A 394 -24.23 21.59 21.83
N SER A 395 -24.95 21.51 20.71
CA SER A 395 -24.75 20.45 19.72
C SER A 395 -23.37 20.47 19.08
N ILE A 396 -22.73 21.65 19.03
CA ILE A 396 -21.36 21.78 18.47
C ILE A 396 -20.27 21.16 19.34
N ASN A 397 -20.61 20.76 20.57
CA ASN A 397 -19.69 20.05 21.47
C ASN A 397 -19.78 18.52 21.32
N ASP A 398 -20.75 18.04 20.54
CA ASP A 398 -20.88 16.61 20.29
C ASP A 398 -19.81 16.11 19.29
N MET A 399 -18.98 15.19 19.74
CA MET A 399 -17.93 14.55 18.95
C MET A 399 -18.17 13.04 18.75
N SER A 400 -19.40 12.56 18.98
CA SER A 400 -19.75 11.14 19.01
C SER A 400 -20.08 10.50 17.64
N GLY A 401 -19.85 11.18 16.53
CA GLY A 401 -20.26 10.71 15.20
C GLY A 401 -19.75 9.31 14.86
N TYR A 402 -18.52 8.97 15.22
CA TYR A 402 -17.97 7.63 15.01
C TYR A 402 -18.75 6.56 15.79
N GLN A 403 -18.90 6.71 17.11
CA GLN A 403 -19.63 5.75 17.96
C GLN A 403 -21.08 5.60 17.50
N SER A 404 -21.72 6.71 17.17
CA SER A 404 -23.10 6.72 16.66
C SER A 404 -23.23 6.01 15.32
N THR A 405 -22.25 6.18 14.42
CA THR A 405 -22.20 5.44 13.15
C THR A 405 -22.05 3.94 13.36
N GLN A 406 -21.12 3.51 14.23
CA GLN A 406 -20.90 2.09 14.52
C GLN A 406 -22.13 1.45 15.15
N ALA A 407 -22.78 2.14 16.08
CA ALA A 407 -24.03 1.69 16.69
C ALA A 407 -25.16 1.51 15.65
N LEU A 408 -25.29 2.45 14.70
CA LEU A 408 -26.26 2.35 13.60
C LEU A 408 -25.95 1.17 12.67
N ILE A 409 -24.69 0.95 12.31
CA ILE A 409 -24.28 -0.17 11.48
C ILE A 409 -24.58 -1.51 12.15
N GLY A 410 -24.43 -1.59 13.48
CA GLY A 410 -24.74 -2.78 14.28
C GLY A 410 -26.23 -3.05 14.44
N ALA A 411 -27.11 -2.07 14.22
CA ALA A 411 -28.55 -2.22 14.30
C ALA A 411 -29.14 -2.80 12.99
N SER A 412 -30.35 -3.39 13.08
CA SER A 412 -31.03 -3.99 11.92
C SER A 412 -31.33 -2.99 10.79
N ILE A 413 -31.40 -1.70 11.11
CA ILE A 413 -31.62 -0.58 10.18
C ILE A 413 -30.32 -0.08 9.54
N GLY A 414 -29.17 -0.55 10.01
CA GLY A 414 -27.86 -0.04 9.58
C GLY A 414 -27.40 -0.48 8.21
N THR A 415 -28.12 -1.41 7.54
CA THR A 415 -27.70 -1.96 6.24
C THR A 415 -27.60 -0.88 5.16
N SER A 416 -28.53 0.07 5.14
CA SER A 416 -28.52 1.17 4.16
C SER A 416 -27.43 2.21 4.47
N ILE A 417 -27.11 2.46 5.74
CA ILE A 417 -26.00 3.33 6.14
C ILE A 417 -24.67 2.69 5.78
N LYS A 418 -24.48 1.41 6.11
CA LYS A 418 -23.30 0.64 5.75
C LYS A 418 -23.08 0.67 4.24
N GLY A 419 -24.09 0.32 3.45
CA GLY A 419 -24.00 0.33 1.99
C GLY A 419 -23.79 1.74 1.40
N ALA A 420 -24.22 2.80 2.09
CA ALA A 420 -23.90 4.16 1.69
C ALA A 420 -22.44 4.48 1.95
N LEU A 421 -21.90 4.13 3.12
CA LEU A 421 -20.50 4.37 3.51
C LEU A 421 -19.50 3.52 2.72
N GLU A 422 -19.88 2.32 2.29
CA GLU A 422 -19.07 1.45 1.41
C GLU A 422 -18.77 2.06 0.03
N ARG A 423 -19.42 3.16 -0.34
CA ARG A 423 -19.11 3.91 -1.57
C ARG A 423 -17.82 4.69 -1.48
N TRP A 424 -17.32 4.93 -0.28
CA TRP A 424 -16.03 5.58 -0.05
C TRP A 424 -15.00 4.53 0.32
N SER A 425 -14.05 4.31 -0.57
CA SER A 425 -12.89 3.45 -0.28
C SER A 425 -12.10 4.04 0.88
N LYS A 426 -11.68 3.17 1.79
CA LYS A 426 -10.71 3.55 2.82
C LYS A 426 -9.38 3.84 2.12
N PRO A 427 -8.67 4.94 2.46
CA PRO A 427 -7.34 5.18 1.93
C PRO A 427 -6.41 3.99 2.19
N GLU A 428 -5.66 3.61 1.16
CA GLU A 428 -4.64 2.57 1.28
C GLU A 428 -3.40 3.09 2.03
N ASN A 429 -2.53 2.21 2.46
CA ASN A 429 -1.24 2.53 3.07
C ASN A 429 -1.28 3.51 4.26
N MET A 430 -2.45 3.70 4.87
CA MET A 430 -2.58 4.52 6.07
C MET A 430 -3.58 3.92 7.07
N GLU A 431 -3.26 4.04 8.36
CA GLU A 431 -4.22 3.67 9.41
C GLU A 431 -5.30 4.75 9.52
N SER A 432 -6.57 4.34 9.51
CA SER A 432 -7.70 5.26 9.63
C SER A 432 -8.92 4.60 10.26
N SER A 433 -9.85 5.43 10.75
CA SER A 433 -11.13 4.97 11.30
C SER A 433 -12.05 4.28 10.28
N GLY A 434 -11.79 4.45 8.98
CA GLY A 434 -12.82 4.31 7.95
C GLY A 434 -13.77 5.50 7.95
N TRP A 435 -14.59 5.59 6.90
CA TRP A 435 -15.55 6.69 6.74
C TRP A 435 -16.76 6.53 7.67
N PHE A 436 -17.16 7.62 8.31
CA PHE A 436 -18.31 7.65 9.20
C PHE A 436 -19.11 8.96 9.09
N ILE A 437 -20.38 8.94 9.51
CA ILE A 437 -21.25 10.11 9.51
C ILE A 437 -20.88 10.97 10.72
N PRO A 438 -20.50 12.23 10.52
CA PRO A 438 -20.07 13.07 11.62
C PRO A 438 -21.23 13.52 12.53
N SER A 439 -20.88 13.87 13.75
CA SER A 439 -21.73 14.65 14.64
C SER A 439 -21.76 16.13 14.24
N ALA A 440 -22.66 16.89 14.85
CA ALA A 440 -22.75 18.35 14.64
C ALA A 440 -21.44 19.06 14.99
N GLY A 441 -20.80 18.67 16.09
CA GLY A 441 -19.53 19.26 16.52
C GLY A 441 -18.38 18.94 15.56
N GLN A 442 -18.33 17.71 15.04
CA GLN A 442 -17.31 17.35 14.05
C GLN A 442 -17.49 18.12 12.73
N TYR A 443 -18.73 18.36 12.28
CA TYR A 443 -18.94 19.28 11.15
C TYR A 443 -18.62 20.74 11.51
N TRP A 444 -18.91 21.16 12.75
CA TRP A 444 -18.59 22.52 13.17
C TRP A 444 -17.09 22.81 13.11
N LYS A 445 -16.24 21.82 13.32
CA LYS A 445 -14.79 21.94 13.16
C LYS A 445 -14.34 22.34 11.73
N LEU A 446 -15.20 22.32 10.72
CA LEU A 446 -14.92 22.90 9.41
C LEU A 446 -14.59 24.41 9.49
N THR A 447 -14.99 25.08 10.57
CA THR A 447 -14.57 26.46 10.84
C THR A 447 -13.05 26.62 10.96
N ASN A 448 -12.31 25.54 11.23
CA ASN A 448 -10.85 25.54 11.28
C ASN A 448 -10.18 25.71 9.90
N LEU A 449 -10.93 25.60 8.80
CA LEU A 449 -10.42 25.87 7.46
C LEU A 449 -10.02 27.35 7.26
N VAL A 450 -10.44 28.24 8.12
CA VAL A 450 -10.11 29.66 8.08
C VAL A 450 -9.73 30.18 9.45
N GLU A 451 -8.81 31.12 9.49
CA GLU A 451 -8.44 31.80 10.72
C GLU A 451 -9.68 32.55 11.29
N ASN A 452 -9.92 32.39 12.59
CA ASN A 452 -11.09 32.96 13.27
C ASN A 452 -12.44 32.53 12.65
N GLY A 453 -12.51 31.33 12.09
CA GLY A 453 -13.66 30.82 11.35
C GLY A 453 -14.98 30.78 12.13
N THR A 454 -14.93 30.88 13.45
CA THR A 454 -16.12 31.02 14.32
C THR A 454 -16.56 32.46 14.56
N SER A 455 -15.77 33.44 14.13
CA SER A 455 -16.08 34.86 14.33
C SER A 455 -17.34 35.26 13.59
N GLY A 456 -18.29 35.88 14.27
CA GLY A 456 -19.57 36.31 13.72
C GLY A 456 -20.65 35.23 13.62
N ALA A 457 -20.42 34.03 14.15
CA ALA A 457 -21.46 33.03 14.28
C ALA A 457 -22.53 33.52 15.27
N THR A 458 -23.79 33.41 14.88
CA THR A 458 -24.92 33.88 15.68
C THR A 458 -26.04 32.86 15.74
N TRP A 459 -26.83 32.93 16.79
CA TRP A 459 -28.08 32.18 16.91
C TRP A 459 -29.23 32.93 16.21
N ALA A 460 -29.87 32.28 15.26
CA ALA A 460 -31.06 32.78 14.59
C ALA A 460 -32.31 32.10 15.18
N SER A 461 -32.91 32.71 16.24
CA SER A 461 -34.02 32.15 17.02
C SER A 461 -35.25 31.76 16.18
N GLY A 462 -35.57 32.53 15.13
CA GLY A 462 -36.72 32.24 14.27
C GLY A 462 -36.51 31.09 13.30
N ALA A 463 -35.27 30.59 13.12
CA ALA A 463 -34.93 29.53 12.18
C ALA A 463 -34.33 28.27 12.85
N ASN A 464 -34.22 28.26 14.17
CA ASN A 464 -33.63 27.18 14.96
C ASN A 464 -32.23 26.77 14.43
N ARG A 465 -31.36 27.74 14.15
CA ARG A 465 -30.05 27.54 13.54
C ARG A 465 -28.96 28.34 14.23
N TYR A 466 -27.77 27.71 14.39
CA TYR A 466 -26.55 28.37 14.85
C TYR A 466 -25.53 28.40 13.74
N GLY A 467 -24.98 29.54 13.43
CA GLY A 467 -23.98 29.70 12.40
C GLY A 467 -23.98 31.07 11.74
N PHE A 468 -23.66 31.07 10.44
CA PHE A 468 -23.51 32.28 9.64
C PHE A 468 -24.65 32.39 8.64
N THR A 469 -25.20 33.56 8.51
CA THR A 469 -26.36 33.82 7.64
C THR A 469 -26.02 34.41 6.28
N SER A 470 -24.80 34.92 6.09
CA SER A 470 -24.36 35.52 4.85
C SER A 470 -22.84 35.59 4.78
N ASP A 471 -22.32 35.56 3.57
CA ASP A 471 -20.92 35.85 3.18
C ASP A 471 -19.83 35.19 4.02
N ASN A 472 -20.01 33.91 4.30
CA ASN A 472 -19.16 33.17 5.23
C ASN A 472 -17.86 32.69 4.59
N ALA A 473 -16.73 33.00 5.25
CA ALA A 473 -15.39 32.61 4.79
C ALA A 473 -15.17 31.09 4.73
N VAL A 474 -15.80 30.31 5.66
CA VAL A 474 -15.69 28.84 5.70
C VAL A 474 -16.31 28.24 4.44
N SER A 475 -17.52 28.69 4.08
CA SER A 475 -18.20 28.23 2.87
C SER A 475 -17.41 28.55 1.61
N LYS A 476 -16.86 29.77 1.53
CA LYS A 476 -16.00 30.19 0.41
C LYS A 476 -14.74 29.32 0.32
N LYS A 477 -14.10 29.06 1.46
CA LYS A 477 -12.89 28.23 1.51
C LYS A 477 -13.17 26.79 1.12
N LEU A 478 -14.25 26.21 1.60
CA LEU A 478 -14.65 24.86 1.23
C LEU A 478 -14.97 24.78 -0.29
N LYS A 479 -15.65 25.79 -0.82
CA LYS A 479 -15.90 25.92 -2.27
C LYS A 479 -14.61 25.99 -3.07
N GLU A 480 -13.66 26.82 -2.64
CA GLU A 480 -12.35 26.93 -3.26
C GLU A 480 -11.65 25.56 -3.31
N LEU A 481 -11.49 24.90 -2.15
CA LEU A 481 -10.78 23.65 -2.06
C LEU A 481 -11.43 22.54 -2.88
N THR A 482 -12.76 22.44 -2.86
CA THR A 482 -13.48 21.43 -3.63
C THR A 482 -13.40 21.66 -5.14
N SER A 483 -13.24 22.91 -5.60
CA SER A 483 -13.12 23.22 -7.03
C SER A 483 -11.85 22.65 -7.66
N TYR A 484 -10.83 22.31 -6.88
CA TYR A 484 -9.61 21.66 -7.36
C TYR A 484 -9.73 20.14 -7.49
N CYS A 485 -10.76 19.51 -6.90
CA CYS A 485 -10.95 18.06 -6.95
C CYS A 485 -11.69 17.67 -8.25
N VAL A 486 -11.05 16.89 -9.10
CA VAL A 486 -11.60 16.50 -10.43
C VAL A 486 -12.89 15.69 -10.30
N ASN A 487 -13.04 14.90 -9.23
CA ASN A 487 -14.23 14.10 -8.93
C ASN A 487 -15.33 14.90 -8.21
N ALA A 488 -15.13 16.18 -8.01
CA ALA A 488 -16.09 17.08 -7.37
C ALA A 488 -17.31 17.43 -8.23
N ASN A 489 -17.51 16.76 -9.37
CA ASN A 489 -18.68 17.00 -10.23
C ASN A 489 -20.04 16.76 -9.55
N ASP A 490 -20.05 16.02 -8.43
CA ASP A 490 -21.23 15.86 -7.57
C ASP A 490 -21.26 16.87 -6.40
N LEU A 491 -20.21 17.64 -6.20
CA LEU A 491 -20.22 18.80 -5.33
C LEU A 491 -20.93 19.95 -6.03
N ILE A 492 -22.24 19.88 -6.07
CA ILE A 492 -23.05 21.00 -6.55
C ILE A 492 -22.92 22.13 -5.54
N ILE A 493 -21.84 22.86 -5.70
CA ILE A 493 -21.61 24.14 -5.06
C ILE A 493 -22.56 25.13 -5.73
N GLY A 494 -23.74 25.29 -5.22
CA GLY A 494 -24.75 26.15 -5.82
C GLY A 494 -26.16 25.86 -5.36
N ALA A 495 -26.39 24.70 -4.76
CA ALA A 495 -27.67 24.33 -4.17
C ALA A 495 -27.65 24.45 -2.64
N ASN A 496 -28.83 24.57 -2.03
CA ASN A 496 -29.02 24.44 -0.58
C ASN A 496 -28.85 22.97 -0.18
N HIS A 497 -27.66 22.57 0.19
CA HIS A 497 -27.40 21.23 0.68
C HIS A 497 -27.50 21.18 2.21
N THR A 498 -28.23 20.20 2.69
CA THR A 498 -28.36 19.91 4.11
C THR A 498 -27.91 18.47 4.34
N TYR A 499 -26.93 18.32 5.22
CA TYR A 499 -26.33 17.03 5.55
C TYR A 499 -26.85 16.51 6.88
N TRP A 500 -27.05 15.22 7.00
CA TRP A 500 -27.31 14.59 8.27
C TRP A 500 -26.11 14.65 9.18
N THR A 501 -26.36 14.93 10.47
CA THR A 501 -25.43 14.70 11.56
C THR A 501 -25.98 13.58 12.44
N LEU A 502 -25.13 12.90 13.18
CA LEU A 502 -25.57 11.92 14.18
C LEU A 502 -25.69 12.52 15.60
N THR A 503 -25.94 13.81 15.69
CA THR A 503 -26.25 14.46 16.96
C THR A 503 -27.75 14.46 17.20
N ARG A 504 -28.16 13.88 18.32
CA ARG A 504 -29.57 13.76 18.72
C ARG A 504 -30.03 14.97 19.50
N ARG A 505 -31.25 15.45 19.22
CA ARG A 505 -31.93 16.49 19.98
C ARG A 505 -32.63 15.91 21.23
N ALA A 506 -32.89 16.77 22.21
CA ALA A 506 -33.61 16.38 23.44
C ALA A 506 -35.04 15.88 23.17
N ASP A 507 -35.71 16.40 22.12
CA ASP A 507 -37.06 16.05 21.71
C ASP A 507 -37.13 14.78 20.80
N GLY A 508 -36.00 14.08 20.61
CA GLY A 508 -35.90 12.90 19.75
C GLY A 508 -35.57 13.18 18.31
N GLY A 509 -35.53 14.42 17.85
CA GLY A 509 -35.07 14.80 16.51
C GLY A 509 -33.55 14.71 16.35
N MET A 510 -33.10 15.02 15.15
CA MET A 510 -31.67 15.05 14.79
C MET A 510 -31.25 16.48 14.45
N TYR A 511 -29.96 16.75 14.58
CA TYR A 511 -29.38 17.95 13.99
C TYR A 511 -28.97 17.69 12.56
N SER A 512 -29.02 18.72 11.75
CA SER A 512 -28.48 18.73 10.39
C SER A 512 -27.43 19.83 10.27
N PHE A 513 -26.47 19.59 9.43
CA PHE A 513 -25.50 20.57 8.99
C PHE A 513 -25.96 21.14 7.65
N GLY A 514 -26.07 22.46 7.57
CA GLY A 514 -26.43 23.18 6.34
C GLY A 514 -25.26 23.95 5.79
N TYR A 515 -25.01 23.73 4.53
CA TYR A 515 -24.00 24.41 3.75
C TYR A 515 -24.63 24.94 2.47
N GLN A 516 -24.47 26.21 2.21
CA GLN A 516 -24.99 26.86 1.04
C GLN A 516 -23.96 27.84 0.49
N CYS A 517 -23.70 27.73 -0.80
CA CYS A 517 -22.84 28.65 -1.55
C CYS A 517 -23.52 28.98 -2.88
N ASN A 518 -24.34 30.03 -2.91
CA ASN A 518 -24.97 30.49 -4.16
C ASN A 518 -25.06 32.00 -4.20
N ASP A 519 -25.62 32.53 -5.27
CA ASP A 519 -25.80 33.99 -5.49
C ASP A 519 -26.69 34.67 -4.43
N ALA A 520 -27.45 33.90 -3.63
CA ALA A 520 -28.28 34.41 -2.53
C ALA A 520 -27.49 34.55 -1.20
N GLY A 521 -26.22 34.20 -1.19
CA GLY A 521 -25.29 34.31 -0.07
C GLY A 521 -24.77 32.96 0.43
N ASP A 522 -23.57 33.00 0.96
CA ASP A 522 -22.88 31.84 1.53
C ASP A 522 -23.33 31.63 2.96
N ARG A 523 -23.88 30.46 3.27
CA ARG A 523 -24.36 30.09 4.61
C ARG A 523 -23.65 28.85 5.12
N PHE A 524 -23.41 28.84 6.41
CA PHE A 524 -22.85 27.70 7.12
C PHE A 524 -23.51 27.63 8.50
N PHE A 525 -24.24 26.58 8.80
CA PHE A 525 -25.01 26.50 10.03
C PHE A 525 -25.27 25.05 10.49
N ILE A 526 -25.46 24.90 11.80
CA ILE A 526 -26.06 23.71 12.41
C ILE A 526 -27.49 24.02 12.76
N GLY A 527 -28.44 23.18 12.40
CA GLY A 527 -29.85 23.41 12.67
C GLY A 527 -30.59 22.15 13.11
N GLY A 528 -31.55 22.32 14.03
CA GLY A 528 -32.44 21.25 14.46
C GLY A 528 -33.41 20.87 13.35
N VAL A 529 -33.63 19.59 13.14
CA VAL A 529 -34.55 19.03 12.15
C VAL A 529 -35.41 17.98 12.83
N SER A 530 -36.73 18.05 12.61
CA SER A 530 -37.62 16.95 12.98
C SER A 530 -37.43 15.81 12.01
N VAL A 531 -37.28 14.57 12.49
CA VAL A 531 -37.25 13.38 11.63
C VAL A 531 -38.62 13.16 10.97
N ALA A 532 -39.68 13.65 11.58
CA ALA A 532 -41.03 13.61 11.03
C ALA A 532 -41.22 14.42 9.73
N ASP A 533 -40.34 15.43 9.48
CA ASP A 533 -40.37 16.23 8.25
C ASP A 533 -39.83 15.49 7.00
N ASN A 534 -39.48 14.23 7.14
CA ASN A 534 -39.02 13.39 6.03
C ASN A 534 -40.14 12.95 5.07
N SER A 535 -41.36 13.44 5.22
CA SER A 535 -42.47 13.15 4.28
C SER A 535 -42.28 13.87 2.93
N GLY A 536 -41.18 13.59 2.25
CA GLY A 536 -41.23 13.54 0.79
C GLY A 536 -40.62 14.68 -0.01
N SER A 537 -40.06 15.77 0.50
CA SER A 537 -39.60 16.85 -0.40
C SER A 537 -38.19 17.38 -0.22
N GLY A 538 -37.44 16.91 0.76
CA GLY A 538 -36.07 17.39 1.00
C GLY A 538 -35.07 16.24 0.98
N SER A 539 -34.48 15.93 -0.16
CA SER A 539 -33.33 15.01 -0.24
C SER A 539 -32.20 15.57 0.60
N ARG A 540 -31.96 14.98 1.78
CA ARG A 540 -30.77 15.27 2.55
C ARG A 540 -29.63 14.40 2.10
N TYR A 541 -28.42 14.86 2.37
CA TYR A 541 -27.18 14.26 1.91
C TYR A 541 -26.41 13.67 3.08
N ILE A 542 -25.62 12.65 2.79
CA ILE A 542 -24.55 12.19 3.66
C ILE A 542 -23.24 12.61 3.03
N ARG A 543 -22.40 13.26 3.82
CA ARG A 543 -21.01 13.58 3.49
C ARG A 543 -20.13 13.13 4.65
N PRO A 544 -19.51 11.96 4.57
CA PRO A 544 -18.79 11.39 5.70
C PRO A 544 -17.46 12.09 5.95
N ILE A 545 -16.91 11.80 7.12
CA ILE A 545 -15.55 12.16 7.50
C ILE A 545 -14.76 10.89 7.83
N ILE A 546 -13.45 11.02 7.85
CA ILE A 546 -12.51 9.99 8.27
C ILE A 546 -11.50 10.58 9.24
N ALA A 547 -11.12 9.81 10.27
CA ALA A 547 -10.01 10.11 11.17
C ALA A 547 -8.77 9.30 10.78
N PHE A 548 -7.56 9.90 10.79
CA PHE A 548 -6.31 9.28 10.40
C PHE A 548 -5.09 9.87 11.12
#